data_7aae5ef65d0f33d51e97d193648a7c6a
#
_entry.id   7aae5ef65d0f33d51e97d193648a7c6a
#
_cell.length_a   1.000
_cell.length_b   1.000
_cell.length_c   1.000
_cell.angle_alpha   90.00
_cell.angle_beta   90.00
_cell.angle_gamma   90.00
#
_symmetry.space_group_name_H-M   'P 1'
#
loop_
_entity.id
_entity.type
_entity.pdbx_description
1 polymer ?
#
loop_
_entity_poly.entity_id
_entity_poly.type
_entity_poly.pdbx_seq_one_letter_code
_entity_poly.pdbx_strand_id
1 'polypeptide(L)'
;MEEKFSKTVKKLFKGICPVHPIKGMKEPYHYRNKVHAVFDRDRRGNIISGVYEMKSHRVVPVETCMIEDQKADEIIGTIRGMLKSFKIRTYDEDTGYGLLRHVLVKRGFATGQIMVVLVTASPVFPSK
;
A
#
# COMPACT_ATOMS: atom_id res chain seq x y z
N MET A 1 -12.69 -4.71 22.14
CA MET A 1 -12.98 -5.40 20.87
C MET A 1 -12.78 -6.92 20.97
N GLU A 2 -11.68 -7.37 21.51
CA GLU A 2 -11.31 -8.78 21.69
C GLU A 2 -12.33 -9.57 22.52
N GLU A 3 -12.80 -9.02 23.64
CA GLU A 3 -13.79 -9.65 24.53
C GLU A 3 -15.15 -9.86 23.82
N LYS A 4 -15.61 -8.88 23.03
CA LYS A 4 -16.87 -8.96 22.28
C LYS A 4 -16.79 -10.04 21.17
N PHE A 5 -15.67 -10.10 20.45
CA PHE A 5 -15.44 -11.11 19.41
C PHE A 5 -15.38 -12.52 20.02
N SER A 6 -14.61 -12.71 21.11
CA SER A 6 -14.50 -13.98 21.82
C SER A 6 -15.85 -14.49 22.32
N LYS A 7 -16.69 -13.62 22.89
CA LYS A 7 -18.06 -13.97 23.33
C LYS A 7 -18.94 -14.43 22.17
N THR A 8 -18.87 -13.74 21.03
CA THR A 8 -19.65 -14.10 19.84
C THR A 8 -19.24 -15.47 19.29
N VAL A 9 -17.95 -15.71 19.14
CA VAL A 9 -17.43 -16.98 18.63
C VAL A 9 -17.80 -18.14 19.57
N LYS A 10 -17.62 -17.98 20.88
CA LYS A 10 -18.02 -18.99 21.88
C LYS A 10 -19.52 -19.31 21.81
N LYS A 11 -20.36 -18.31 21.55
CA LYS A 11 -21.82 -18.51 21.42
C LYS A 11 -22.16 -19.31 20.17
N LEU A 12 -21.50 -19.01 19.02
CA LEU A 12 -21.75 -19.68 17.74
C LEU A 12 -21.31 -21.14 17.73
N PHE A 13 -20.18 -21.45 18.39
CA PHE A 13 -19.58 -22.78 18.37
C PHE A 13 -19.82 -23.60 19.66
N LYS A 14 -20.70 -23.13 20.53
CA LYS A 14 -21.05 -23.83 21.78
C LYS A 14 -21.53 -25.25 21.49
N GLY A 15 -20.81 -26.24 22.05
CA GLY A 15 -21.16 -27.67 21.90
C GLY A 15 -20.72 -28.31 20.59
N ILE A 16 -20.07 -27.54 19.66
CA ILE A 16 -19.57 -28.07 18.38
C ILE A 16 -18.07 -28.35 18.47
N CYS A 17 -17.30 -27.40 18.96
CA CYS A 17 -15.85 -27.53 19.11
C CYS A 17 -15.33 -26.64 20.25
N PRO A 18 -14.14 -26.93 20.81
CA PRO A 18 -13.50 -26.05 21.79
C PRO A 18 -13.08 -24.74 21.12
N VAL A 19 -13.38 -23.61 21.77
CA VAL A 19 -12.93 -22.27 21.34
C VAL A 19 -11.81 -21.83 22.25
N HIS A 20 -10.60 -21.77 21.68
CA HIS A 20 -9.40 -21.31 22.37
C HIS A 20 -9.35 -19.76 22.46
N PRO A 21 -8.54 -19.20 23.38
CA PRO A 21 -8.27 -17.77 23.40
C PRO A 21 -7.68 -17.27 22.08
N ILE A 22 -8.00 -16.02 21.72
CA ILE A 22 -7.41 -15.36 20.55
C ILE A 22 -5.91 -15.21 20.78
N LYS A 23 -5.11 -15.61 19.77
CA LYS A 23 -3.69 -15.33 19.76
C LYS A 23 -3.46 -13.99 19.07
N GLY A 24 -3.16 -12.96 19.86
CA GLY A 24 -2.80 -11.65 19.36
C GLY A 24 -1.40 -11.61 18.75
N MET A 25 -1.18 -10.66 17.88
CA MET A 25 0.14 -10.36 17.32
C MET A 25 1.00 -9.67 18.39
N LYS A 26 2.26 -10.08 18.56
CA LYS A 26 3.18 -9.46 19.54
C LYS A 26 3.53 -8.01 19.15
N GLU A 27 3.86 -7.81 17.87
CA GLU A 27 4.18 -6.52 17.27
C GLU A 27 3.14 -6.20 16.18
N PRO A 28 2.10 -5.42 16.48
CA PRO A 28 1.00 -5.14 15.54
C PRO A 28 1.32 -4.00 14.56
N TYR A 29 2.56 -3.48 14.57
CA TYR A 29 3.02 -2.41 13.71
C TYR A 29 3.97 -2.93 12.63
N HIS A 30 3.96 -2.26 11.47
CA HIS A 30 4.89 -2.48 10.35
C HIS A 30 5.01 -3.94 9.87
N TYR A 31 3.98 -4.76 10.11
CA TYR A 31 3.97 -6.18 9.76
C TYR A 31 3.60 -6.45 8.29
N ARG A 32 2.98 -5.48 7.61
CA ARG A 32 2.54 -5.64 6.23
C ARG A 32 3.72 -5.51 5.28
N ASN A 33 4.19 -6.63 4.78
CA ASN A 33 5.38 -6.71 3.91
C ASN A 33 5.11 -6.49 2.42
N LYS A 34 3.85 -6.34 2.02
CA LYS A 34 3.42 -6.01 0.66
C LYS A 34 2.64 -4.72 0.69
N VAL A 35 3.18 -3.69 0.07
CA VAL A 35 2.60 -2.36 -0.02
C VAL A 35 2.28 -2.03 -1.47
N HIS A 36 1.12 -1.48 -1.73
CA HIS A 36 0.66 -1.08 -3.04
C HIS A 36 0.25 0.38 -3.01
N ALA A 37 1.04 1.24 -3.61
CA ALA A 37 0.78 2.67 -3.69
C ALA A 37 0.29 3.08 -5.09
N VAL A 38 -0.76 3.86 -5.11
CA VAL A 38 -1.25 4.56 -6.30
C VAL A 38 -0.53 5.90 -6.41
N PHE A 39 -0.18 6.31 -7.63
CA PHE A 39 0.45 7.58 -7.89
C PHE A 39 -0.48 8.51 -8.66
N ASP A 40 -0.58 9.76 -8.23
CA ASP A 40 -1.45 10.76 -8.82
C ASP A 40 -0.87 12.18 -8.60
N ARG A 41 -1.61 13.20 -8.94
CA ARG A 41 -1.31 14.60 -8.68
C ARG A 41 -2.38 15.25 -7.85
N ASP A 42 -1.96 16.11 -6.93
CA ASP A 42 -2.86 16.97 -6.20
C ASP A 42 -3.35 18.13 -7.10
N ARG A 43 -4.29 18.93 -6.60
CA ARG A 43 -4.83 20.12 -7.30
C ARG A 43 -3.78 21.17 -7.62
N ARG A 44 -2.61 21.13 -6.96
CA ARG A 44 -1.47 22.03 -7.18
C ARG A 44 -0.47 21.46 -8.17
N GLY A 45 -0.71 20.24 -8.68
CA GLY A 45 0.19 19.55 -9.61
C GLY A 45 1.35 18.82 -8.95
N ASN A 46 1.39 18.73 -7.61
CA ASN A 46 2.41 17.94 -6.91
C ASN A 46 2.09 16.46 -7.03
N ILE A 47 3.15 15.65 -7.19
CA ILE A 47 3.00 14.20 -7.22
C ILE A 47 2.71 13.70 -5.80
N ILE A 48 1.64 12.96 -5.66
CA ILE A 48 1.21 12.29 -4.43
C ILE A 48 1.22 10.78 -4.63
N SER A 49 1.35 10.05 -3.55
CA SER A 49 1.19 8.58 -3.54
C SER A 49 0.40 8.16 -2.31
N GLY A 50 -0.41 7.12 -2.47
CA GLY A 50 -1.26 6.65 -1.38
C GLY A 50 -2.24 5.57 -1.84
N VAL A 51 -3.45 5.65 -1.36
CA VAL A 51 -4.53 4.70 -1.65
C VAL A 51 -5.73 5.39 -2.26
N TYR A 52 -6.51 4.67 -3.06
CA TYR A 52 -7.79 5.21 -3.54
C TYR A 52 -8.78 5.36 -2.38
N GLU A 53 -9.45 6.50 -2.37
CA GLU A 53 -10.66 6.67 -1.58
C GLU A 53 -11.74 5.68 -2.08
N MET A 54 -12.50 5.13 -1.16
CA MET A 54 -13.52 4.13 -1.47
C MET A 54 -14.49 4.63 -2.55
N LYS A 55 -14.69 3.83 -3.59
CA LYS A 55 -15.59 4.11 -4.73
C LYS A 55 -15.25 5.38 -5.51
N SER A 56 -13.99 5.79 -5.52
CA SER A 56 -13.52 6.91 -6.32
C SER A 56 -12.11 6.66 -6.87
N HIS A 57 -11.66 7.47 -7.83
CA HIS A 57 -10.27 7.50 -8.30
C HIS A 57 -9.43 8.53 -7.56
N ARG A 58 -9.99 9.17 -6.54
CA ARG A 58 -9.24 10.15 -5.74
C ARG A 58 -8.22 9.44 -4.87
N VAL A 59 -6.97 9.87 -4.96
CA VAL A 59 -5.89 9.35 -4.12
C VAL A 59 -5.84 10.12 -2.81
N VAL A 60 -5.91 9.38 -1.71
CA VAL A 60 -5.62 9.87 -0.37
C VAL A 60 -4.12 9.70 -0.12
N PRO A 61 -3.36 10.80 0.07
CA PRO A 61 -1.92 10.71 0.28
C PRO A 61 -1.59 9.94 1.56
N VAL A 62 -0.61 9.05 1.47
CA VAL A 62 -0.03 8.33 2.61
C VAL A 62 1.48 8.49 2.55
N GLU A 63 2.05 9.12 3.56
CA GLU A 63 3.50 9.29 3.69
C GLU A 63 4.10 8.13 4.49
N THR A 64 3.45 7.78 5.59
CA THR A 64 3.82 6.67 6.47
C THR A 64 2.56 5.96 6.94
N CYS A 65 2.65 4.64 7.11
CA CYS A 65 1.56 3.83 7.60
C CYS A 65 2.00 3.03 8.83
N MET A 66 1.16 3.01 9.87
CA MET A 66 1.48 2.28 11.11
C MET A 66 1.61 0.77 10.92
N ILE A 67 0.99 0.20 9.90
CA ILE A 67 1.00 -1.25 9.66
C ILE A 67 1.87 -1.67 8.47
N GLU A 68 2.22 -0.75 7.58
CA GLU A 68 3.07 -1.03 6.41
C GLU A 68 4.55 -1.05 6.78
N ASP A 69 5.33 -1.84 6.03
CA ASP A 69 6.79 -1.90 6.19
C ASP A 69 7.39 -0.51 5.92
N GLN A 70 8.11 0.03 6.90
CA GLN A 70 8.74 1.35 6.81
C GLN A 70 9.70 1.46 5.61
N LYS A 71 10.39 0.37 5.26
CA LYS A 71 11.28 0.35 4.10
C LYS A 71 10.52 0.49 2.78
N ALA A 72 9.31 -0.06 2.72
CA ALA A 72 8.43 0.14 1.56
C ALA A 72 7.97 1.60 1.46
N ASP A 73 7.62 2.25 2.57
CA ASP A 73 7.25 3.67 2.59
C ASP A 73 8.42 4.56 2.11
N GLU A 74 9.65 4.29 2.56
CA GLU A 74 10.86 5.00 2.10
C GLU A 74 11.07 4.86 0.59
N ILE A 75 10.92 3.65 0.04
CA ILE A 75 11.07 3.36 -1.39
C ILE A 75 10.01 4.12 -2.20
N ILE A 76 8.75 4.09 -1.77
CA ILE A 76 7.65 4.80 -2.43
C ILE A 76 7.90 6.31 -2.41
N GLY A 77 8.34 6.87 -1.29
CA GLY A 77 8.71 8.27 -1.17
C GLY A 77 9.88 8.66 -2.09
N THR A 78 10.90 7.80 -2.20
CA THR A 78 12.03 7.98 -3.11
C THR A 78 11.57 8.00 -4.57
N ILE A 79 10.75 7.03 -4.98
CA ILE A 79 10.20 6.97 -6.35
C ILE A 79 9.40 8.24 -6.65
N ARG A 80 8.57 8.71 -5.71
CA ARG A 80 7.81 9.96 -5.86
C ARG A 80 8.72 11.16 -6.13
N GLY A 81 9.83 11.28 -5.41
CA GLY A 81 10.85 12.31 -5.65
C GLY A 81 11.51 12.18 -7.03
N MET A 82 11.85 10.96 -7.43
CA MET A 82 12.47 10.69 -8.74
C MET A 82 11.56 11.03 -9.91
N LEU A 83 10.25 10.74 -9.83
CA LEU A 83 9.29 11.10 -10.88
C LEU A 83 9.32 12.59 -11.21
N LYS A 84 9.46 13.44 -10.18
CA LYS A 84 9.59 14.88 -10.36
C LYS A 84 10.90 15.24 -11.09
N SER A 85 12.02 14.66 -10.65
CA SER A 85 13.36 14.92 -11.22
C SER A 85 13.46 14.47 -12.68
N PHE A 86 12.88 13.33 -13.02
CA PHE A 86 12.88 12.79 -14.38
C PHE A 86 11.72 13.27 -15.24
N LYS A 87 10.86 14.16 -14.72
CA LYS A 87 9.68 14.68 -15.42
C LYS A 87 8.72 13.58 -15.90
N ILE A 88 8.68 12.46 -15.19
CA ILE A 88 7.76 11.35 -15.50
C ILE A 88 6.37 11.72 -14.95
N ARG A 89 5.37 11.60 -15.82
CA ARG A 89 3.97 11.88 -15.44
C ARG A 89 3.32 10.68 -14.78
N THR A 90 2.61 10.91 -13.70
CA THR A 90 1.66 9.94 -13.14
C THR A 90 0.49 9.75 -14.10
N TYR A 91 -0.03 8.53 -14.15
CA TYR A 91 -1.20 8.22 -14.98
C TYR A 91 -2.46 8.79 -14.33
N ASP A 92 -3.29 9.38 -15.16
CA ASP A 92 -4.59 9.92 -14.78
C ASP A 92 -5.68 9.00 -15.35
N GLU A 93 -6.45 8.36 -14.49
CA GLU A 93 -7.49 7.39 -14.85
C GLU A 93 -8.67 8.06 -15.58
N ASP A 94 -8.91 9.35 -15.36
CA ASP A 94 -10.01 10.08 -15.98
C ASP A 94 -9.68 10.55 -17.41
N THR A 95 -8.42 10.94 -17.65
CA THR A 95 -7.98 11.41 -18.96
C THR A 95 -7.25 10.36 -19.79
N GLY A 96 -6.76 9.30 -19.18
CA GLY A 96 -5.98 8.25 -19.83
C GLY A 96 -4.54 8.64 -20.18
N TYR A 97 -4.04 9.77 -19.66
CA TYR A 97 -2.68 10.25 -19.93
C TYR A 97 -1.75 10.04 -18.74
N GLY A 98 -0.48 9.83 -19.06
CA GLY A 98 0.59 9.62 -18.08
C GLY A 98 1.20 8.23 -18.19
N LEU A 99 2.19 7.95 -17.37
CA LEU A 99 2.96 6.70 -17.46
C LEU A 99 2.80 5.84 -16.22
N LEU A 100 3.19 6.34 -15.04
CA LEU A 100 3.22 5.53 -13.82
C LEU A 100 1.86 5.53 -13.13
N ARG A 101 1.28 4.33 -12.99
CA ARG A 101 -0.02 4.11 -12.32
C ARG A 101 0.18 3.73 -10.86
N HIS A 102 0.92 2.64 -10.63
CA HIS A 102 1.08 2.04 -9.31
C HIS A 102 2.51 1.62 -9.08
N VAL A 103 2.89 1.57 -7.81
CA VAL A 103 4.12 0.92 -7.35
C VAL A 103 3.75 -0.13 -6.32
N LEU A 104 4.22 -1.35 -6.54
CA LEU A 104 4.13 -2.45 -5.58
C LEU A 104 5.51 -2.70 -5.00
N VAL A 105 5.61 -2.67 -3.68
CA VAL A 105 6.82 -3.07 -2.95
C VAL A 105 6.52 -4.30 -2.13
N LYS A 106 7.34 -5.32 -2.25
CA LYS A 106 7.26 -6.53 -1.43
C LYS A 106 8.62 -6.81 -0.79
N ARG A 107 8.63 -7.00 0.52
CA ARG A 107 9.84 -7.33 1.27
C ARG A 107 9.74 -8.71 1.90
N GLY A 108 10.79 -9.52 1.75
CA GLY A 108 10.96 -10.77 2.50
C GLY A 108 11.65 -10.47 3.83
N PHE A 109 10.93 -10.47 4.94
CA PHE A 109 11.51 -10.15 6.24
C PHE A 109 12.63 -11.12 6.65
N ALA A 110 12.49 -12.39 6.30
CA ALA A 110 13.51 -13.40 6.61
C ALA A 110 14.78 -13.26 5.77
N THR A 111 14.65 -12.85 4.51
CA THR A 111 15.78 -12.77 3.55
C THR A 111 16.32 -11.37 3.35
N GLY A 112 15.57 -10.34 3.76
CA GLY A 112 15.88 -8.94 3.50
C GLY A 112 15.70 -8.51 2.04
N GLN A 113 15.33 -9.42 1.13
CA GLN A 113 15.13 -9.13 -0.29
C GLN A 113 13.93 -8.22 -0.50
N ILE A 114 14.06 -7.31 -1.47
CA ILE A 114 13.01 -6.36 -1.83
C ILE A 114 12.71 -6.50 -3.32
N MET A 115 11.44 -6.63 -3.65
CA MET A 115 10.92 -6.55 -5.01
C MET A 115 10.13 -5.27 -5.18
N VAL A 116 10.45 -4.51 -6.23
CA VAL A 116 9.70 -3.31 -6.62
C VAL A 116 9.13 -3.54 -8.01
N VAL A 117 7.82 -3.33 -8.16
CA VAL A 117 7.12 -3.45 -9.44
C VAL A 117 6.52 -2.09 -9.78
N LEU A 118 6.89 -1.55 -10.92
CA LEU A 118 6.31 -0.34 -11.49
C LEU A 118 5.22 -0.75 -12.49
N VAL A 119 3.98 -0.35 -12.24
CA VAL A 119 2.86 -0.56 -13.16
C VAL A 119 2.71 0.68 -14.03
N THR A 120 2.93 0.52 -15.31
CA THR A 120 2.96 1.62 -16.27
C THR A 120 1.90 1.46 -17.36
N ALA A 121 1.43 2.56 -17.90
CA ALA A 121 0.47 2.57 -19.01
C ALA A 121 1.12 2.25 -20.38
N SER A 122 2.44 2.25 -20.45
CA SER A 122 3.22 1.95 -21.67
C SER A 122 4.40 1.04 -21.31
N PRO A 123 4.78 0.11 -22.19
CA PRO A 123 5.98 -0.71 -22.00
C PRO A 123 7.29 0.09 -22.16
N VAL A 124 7.22 1.28 -22.76
CA VAL A 124 8.38 2.13 -22.96
C VAL A 124 8.56 3.04 -21.76
N PHE A 125 9.62 2.82 -21.02
CA PHE A 125 10.03 3.72 -19.93
C PHE A 125 11.00 4.78 -20.48
N PRO A 126 10.82 6.08 -20.16
CA PRO A 126 11.74 7.10 -20.63
C PRO A 126 13.15 6.82 -20.10
N SER A 127 14.06 6.53 -21.01
CA SER A 127 15.49 6.48 -20.73
C SER A 127 16.13 7.79 -21.20
N LYS A 128 16.97 8.38 -20.39
CA LYS A 128 17.90 9.41 -20.86
C LYS A 128 19.17 8.78 -21.33
#